data_9df9c7eda011c9577d0c7e3547252ab1
#
_entry.id   9df9c7eda011c9577d0c7e3547252ab1
#
_cell.length_a   1.000
_cell.length_b   1.000
_cell.length_c   1.000
_cell.angle_alpha   90.00
_cell.angle_beta   90.00
_cell.angle_gamma   90.00
#
_symmetry.space_group_name_H-M   'P 1'
#
loop_
_entity.id
_entity.type
_entity.pdbx_description
1 polymer ?
#
loop_
_entity_poly.entity_id
_entity_poly.type
_entity_poly.pdbx_seq_one_letter_code
_entity_poly.pdbx_strand_id
1 'polypeptide(L)'
;NPGSATVILSKKETMEFPLEVQLLVGVNQKITDYKTPKLSQSTVEIIASKETLARIRVVKAIVDATGNTGEFETDAKIVAYDSDGNVLNVKISPNTIKATVKMASGGNE
;
A
#
# COMPACT_ATOMS: atom_id res chain seq x y z
N ASN A 1 -12.06 32.58 22.95
CA ASN A 1 -11.96 32.27 22.72
C ASN A 1 -11.92 31.86 22.52
N PRO A 2 -11.90 31.91 22.53
CA PRO A 2 -11.67 31.34 22.18
C PRO A 2 -11.42 30.68 21.75
N GLY A 3 -11.40 30.62 21.63
CA GLY A 3 -11.15 29.94 21.17
C GLY A 3 -10.76 29.36 20.87
N SER A 4 -10.70 29.37 20.89
CA SER A 4 -10.26 28.74 20.52
C SER A 4 -9.98 27.96 20.31
N ALA A 5 -9.90 27.71 20.08
CA ALA A 5 -9.66 26.83 19.79
C ALA A 5 -9.34 26.15 19.54
N THR A 6 -9.10 26.11 19.39
CA THR A 6 -8.77 25.40 19.02
C THR A 6 -8.40 24.65 18.84
N VAL A 7 -8.37 24.39 18.69
CA VAL A 7 -8.09 23.63 18.43
C VAL A 7 -7.54 22.97 18.12
N ILE A 8 -7.25 22.66 17.91
CA ILE A 8 -6.71 22.06 17.50
C ILE A 8 -6.31 21.27 17.36
N LEU A 9 -6.18 21.08 17.43
CA LEU A 9 -5.69 20.50 17.08
C LEU A 9 -5.22 19.38 17.00
N SER A 10 -5.28 18.84 16.20
CA SER A 10 -4.78 17.54 16.05
C SER A 10 -3.38 17.63 15.63
N LYS A 11 -2.51 17.30 16.47
CA LYS A 11 -1.14 17.12 16.10
C LYS A 11 -1.05 15.94 15.18
N LYS A 12 -0.30 16.10 14.13
CA LYS A 12 -0.01 14.97 13.26
C LYS A 12 1.14 14.17 13.85
N GLU A 13 1.02 12.87 13.76
CA GLU A 13 2.03 11.95 14.25
C GLU A 13 2.46 11.06 13.11
N THR A 14 3.65 10.48 13.24
CA THR A 14 4.17 9.55 12.25
C THR A 14 4.14 8.16 12.85
N MET A 15 3.58 7.21 12.13
CA MET A 15 3.53 5.83 12.58
C MET A 15 3.92 4.91 11.43
N GLU A 16 4.71 3.89 11.74
CA GLU A 16 5.15 2.91 10.75
C GLU A 16 4.13 1.79 10.65
N PHE A 17 3.82 1.38 9.43
CA PHE A 17 2.88 0.31 9.18
C PHE A 17 3.48 -0.72 8.24
N PRO A 18 3.23 -2.01 8.48
CA PRO A 18 3.64 -3.05 7.54
C PRO A 18 2.78 -3.00 6.29
N LEU A 19 3.36 -3.43 5.18
CA LEU A 19 2.67 -3.44 3.90
C LEU A 19 2.17 -4.84 3.55
N GLU A 20 0.96 -4.90 3.01
CA GLU A 20 0.46 -6.11 2.37
C GLU A 20 0.51 -5.89 0.88
N VAL A 21 0.87 -6.92 0.13
CA VAL A 21 0.94 -6.84 -1.32
C VAL A 21 -0.41 -7.22 -1.90
N GLN A 22 -0.87 -6.42 -2.86
CA GLN A 22 -2.05 -6.79 -3.64
C GLN A 22 -1.68 -6.72 -5.11
N LEU A 23 -1.78 -7.85 -5.80
CA LEU A 23 -1.46 -7.94 -7.21
C LEU A 23 -2.74 -7.85 -8.03
N LEU A 24 -2.75 -6.94 -9.00
CA LEU A 24 -3.87 -6.80 -9.93
C LEU A 24 -3.47 -7.38 -11.27
N VAL A 25 -4.37 -8.13 -11.89
CA VAL A 25 -4.11 -8.75 -13.17
C VAL A 25 -5.24 -8.43 -14.15
N GLY A 26 -4.95 -8.54 -15.45
CA GLY A 26 -5.93 -8.30 -16.48
C GLY A 26 -6.82 -9.51 -16.73
N VAL A 27 -7.74 -9.36 -17.69
CA VAL A 27 -8.75 -10.40 -17.95
C VAL A 27 -8.16 -11.73 -18.42
N ASN A 28 -7.02 -11.69 -19.10
CA ASN A 28 -6.39 -12.91 -19.59
C ASN A 28 -5.22 -13.35 -18.74
N GLN A 29 -5.13 -12.82 -17.52
CA GLN A 29 -4.03 -13.12 -16.62
C GLN A 29 -4.59 -13.74 -15.34
N LYS A 30 -3.77 -14.54 -14.68
CA LYS A 30 -4.16 -15.15 -13.41
C LYS A 30 -3.14 -14.77 -12.34
N ILE A 31 -3.63 -14.47 -11.15
CA ILE A 31 -2.74 -14.16 -10.02
C ILE A 31 -1.79 -15.32 -9.76
N THR A 32 -2.26 -16.55 -9.95
CA THR A 32 -1.42 -17.71 -9.70
C THR A 32 -0.28 -17.87 -10.67
N ASP A 33 -0.28 -17.11 -11.78
CA ASP A 33 0.82 -17.15 -12.72
C ASP A 33 2.03 -16.35 -12.21
N TYR A 34 1.86 -15.62 -11.13
CA TYR A 34 2.90 -14.74 -10.60
C TYR A 34 3.28 -15.15 -9.19
N LYS A 35 4.55 -14.95 -8.86
CA LYS A 35 4.99 -15.07 -7.47
C LYS A 35 4.60 -13.82 -6.72
N THR A 36 4.58 -13.89 -5.40
CA THR A 36 4.33 -12.70 -4.58
C THR A 36 5.33 -11.61 -4.95
N PRO A 37 4.86 -10.43 -5.32
CA PRO A 37 5.79 -9.35 -5.67
C PRO A 37 6.74 -9.02 -4.52
N LYS A 38 7.97 -8.75 -4.87
CA LYS A 38 8.98 -8.38 -3.90
C LYS A 38 9.05 -6.87 -3.84
N LEU A 39 8.83 -6.31 -2.67
CA LEU A 39 8.82 -4.88 -2.48
C LEU A 39 10.19 -4.38 -2.05
N SER A 40 10.52 -3.15 -2.44
CA SER A 40 11.81 -2.56 -2.06
C SER A 40 11.86 -2.27 -0.58
N GLN A 41 10.72 -2.18 0.08
CA GLN A 41 10.67 -2.07 1.53
C GLN A 41 9.38 -2.71 2.04
N SER A 42 9.39 -3.14 3.27
CA SER A 42 8.24 -3.87 3.83
C SER A 42 7.34 -3.00 4.70
N THR A 43 7.73 -1.76 4.97
CA THR A 43 6.93 -0.86 5.80
C THR A 43 6.95 0.54 5.19
N VAL A 44 5.97 1.34 5.58
CA VAL A 44 5.93 2.75 5.23
C VAL A 44 5.55 3.55 6.46
N GLU A 45 5.82 4.85 6.42
CA GLU A 45 5.41 5.75 7.49
C GLU A 45 4.19 6.52 7.05
N ILE A 46 3.24 6.65 7.94
CA ILE A 46 2.02 7.42 7.68
C ILE A 46 1.95 8.56 8.67
N ILE A 47 1.71 9.76 8.15
CA ILE A 47 1.61 10.97 8.94
C ILE A 47 0.16 11.40 8.95
N ALA A 48 -0.45 11.41 10.12
CA ALA A 48 -1.85 11.79 10.26
C ALA A 48 -2.14 12.07 11.72
N SER A 49 -3.37 12.54 12.01
CA SER A 49 -3.76 12.72 13.41
C SER A 49 -3.85 11.37 14.10
N LYS A 50 -3.72 11.39 15.40
CA LYS A 50 -3.79 10.16 16.19
C LYS A 50 -5.09 9.40 15.93
N GLU A 51 -6.21 10.11 15.83
CA GLU A 51 -7.50 9.49 15.56
C GLU A 51 -7.53 8.79 14.21
N THR A 52 -6.95 9.46 13.20
CA THR A 52 -6.90 8.87 11.86
C THR A 52 -5.99 7.65 11.84
N LEU A 53 -4.85 7.72 12.51
CA LEU A 53 -3.94 6.58 12.58
C LEU A 53 -4.61 5.38 13.23
N ALA A 54 -5.45 5.63 14.24
CA ALA A 54 -6.16 4.56 14.93
C ALA A 54 -7.21 3.88 14.04
N ARG A 55 -7.64 4.55 12.96
CA ARG A 55 -8.63 3.99 12.05
C ARG A 55 -8.01 3.12 10.96
N ILE A 56 -6.70 3.19 10.79
CA ILE A 56 -6.03 2.42 9.74
C ILE A 56 -6.04 0.94 10.12
N ARG A 57 -6.64 0.13 9.27
CA ARG A 57 -6.72 -1.31 9.48
C ARG A 57 -5.60 -2.03 8.75
N VAL A 58 -5.34 -1.63 7.50
CA VAL A 58 -4.34 -2.28 6.67
C VAL A 58 -3.79 -1.27 5.68
N VAL A 59 -2.51 -1.42 5.35
CA VAL A 59 -1.86 -0.61 4.33
C VAL A 59 -1.39 -1.55 3.25
N LYS A 60 -1.79 -1.31 2.00
CA LYS A 60 -1.50 -2.20 0.89
C LYS A 60 -0.60 -1.54 -0.13
N ALA A 61 0.31 -2.33 -0.68
CA ALA A 61 1.11 -1.95 -1.83
C ALA A 61 0.48 -2.61 -3.05
N ILE A 62 -0.12 -1.81 -3.92
CA ILE A 62 -0.87 -2.31 -5.06
C ILE A 62 0.04 -2.39 -6.27
N VAL A 63 0.23 -3.61 -6.77
CA VAL A 63 1.09 -3.88 -7.91
C VAL A 63 0.20 -4.25 -9.09
N ASP A 64 0.27 -3.49 -10.17
CA ASP A 64 -0.57 -3.73 -11.35
C ASP A 64 0.24 -4.48 -12.40
N ALA A 65 -0.13 -5.73 -12.60
CA ALA A 65 0.52 -6.59 -13.60
C ALA A 65 -0.26 -6.65 -14.92
N THR A 66 -1.31 -5.83 -15.06
CA THR A 66 -2.13 -5.87 -16.26
C THR A 66 -1.28 -5.61 -17.49
N GLY A 67 -1.38 -6.50 -18.46
CA GLY A 67 -0.63 -6.36 -19.72
C GLY A 67 0.82 -6.79 -19.65
N ASN A 68 1.32 -7.17 -18.47
CA ASN A 68 2.70 -7.61 -18.35
C ASN A 68 2.76 -9.13 -18.25
N THR A 69 3.58 -9.73 -19.06
CA THR A 69 3.82 -11.17 -19.01
C THR A 69 5.32 -11.36 -18.79
N GLY A 70 5.67 -12.17 -17.86
CA GLY A 70 7.06 -12.39 -17.51
C GLY A 70 7.50 -11.51 -16.35
N GLU A 71 8.78 -11.50 -16.09
CA GLU A 71 9.34 -10.74 -14.98
C GLU A 71 9.37 -9.24 -15.31
N PHE A 72 8.97 -8.43 -14.37
CA PHE A 72 9.00 -6.98 -14.56
C PHE A 72 9.11 -6.26 -13.23
N GLU A 73 9.48 -4.98 -13.31
CA GLU A 73 9.55 -4.12 -12.13
C GLU A 73 8.63 -2.94 -12.37
N THR A 74 7.90 -2.54 -11.35
CA THR A 74 6.96 -1.43 -11.46
C THR A 74 6.86 -0.72 -10.12
N ASP A 75 6.18 0.43 -10.13
CA ASP A 75 5.94 1.16 -8.89
C ASP A 75 4.64 0.65 -8.28
N ALA A 76 4.70 0.29 -7.01
CA ALA A 76 3.52 -0.12 -6.27
C ALA A 76 2.94 1.11 -5.57
N LYS A 77 1.64 1.31 -5.71
CA LYS A 77 0.96 2.41 -5.05
C LYS A 77 0.58 2.00 -3.64
N ILE A 78 0.85 2.84 -2.68
CA ILE A 78 0.55 2.55 -1.29
C ILE A 78 -0.78 3.19 -0.92
N VAL A 79 -1.69 2.39 -0.36
CA VAL A 79 -3.03 2.85 0.01
C VAL A 79 -3.37 2.32 1.39
N ALA A 80 -3.90 3.19 2.24
CA ALA A 80 -4.34 2.80 3.58
C ALA A 80 -5.86 2.62 3.59
N TYR A 81 -6.32 1.59 4.30
CA TYR A 81 -7.74 1.26 4.39
C TYR A 81 -8.19 1.19 5.84
N ASP A 82 -9.44 1.54 6.10
CA ASP A 82 -10.02 1.39 7.43
C ASP A 82 -10.67 -0.01 7.56
N SER A 83 -11.33 -0.25 8.70
CA SER A 83 -11.93 -1.56 8.96
C SER A 83 -13.11 -1.87 8.05
N ASP A 84 -13.68 -0.86 7.41
CA ASP A 84 -14.79 -1.06 6.47
C ASP A 84 -14.29 -1.24 5.04
N GLY A 85 -12.98 -1.19 4.84
CA GLY A 85 -12.41 -1.33 3.49
C GLY A 85 -12.39 -0.04 2.69
N ASN A 86 -12.66 1.10 3.33
CA ASN A 86 -12.63 2.38 2.65
C ASN A 86 -11.23 2.97 2.67
N VAL A 87 -10.87 3.65 1.58
CA VAL A 87 -9.57 4.29 1.47
C VAL A 87 -9.52 5.50 2.41
N LEU A 88 -8.45 5.58 3.17
CA LEU A 88 -8.20 6.73 4.04
C LEU A 88 -7.25 7.69 3.34
N ASN A 89 -7.61 8.96 3.34
CA ASN A 89 -6.80 9.98 2.70
C ASN A 89 -5.76 10.49 3.69
N VAL A 90 -4.61 9.84 3.71
CA VAL A 90 -3.54 10.15 4.65
C VAL A 90 -2.23 10.37 3.88
N LYS A 91 -1.30 11.04 4.51
CA LYS A 91 0.02 11.24 3.92
C LYS A 91 0.89 10.03 4.20
N ILE A 92 1.34 9.37 3.15
CA ILE A 92 2.16 8.16 3.25
C ILE A 92 3.54 8.46 2.68
N SER A 93 4.57 8.07 3.40
CA SER A 93 5.95 8.32 2.99
C SER A 93 6.74 7.01 3.01
N PRO A 94 7.22 6.53 1.86
CA PRO A 94 6.91 7.01 0.51
C PRO A 94 5.51 6.58 0.09
N ASN A 95 4.91 7.26 -0.89
CA ASN A 95 3.59 6.88 -1.36
C ASN A 95 3.64 5.89 -2.52
N THR A 96 4.81 5.60 -3.04
CA THR A 96 5.04 4.54 -3.99
C THR A 96 6.38 3.90 -3.68
N ILE A 97 6.51 2.61 -3.96
CA ILE A 97 7.77 1.88 -3.80
C ILE A 97 7.96 0.96 -4.98
N LYS A 98 9.18 0.52 -5.20
CA LYS A 98 9.45 -0.41 -6.29
C LYS A 98 9.00 -1.81 -5.93
N ALA A 99 8.40 -2.48 -6.88
CA ALA A 99 7.98 -3.87 -6.72
C ALA A 99 8.52 -4.67 -7.91
N THR A 100 9.08 -5.83 -7.62
CA THR A 100 9.58 -6.73 -8.64
C THR A 100 8.67 -7.96 -8.68
N VAL A 101 8.15 -8.25 -9.86
CA VAL A 101 7.23 -9.37 -10.06
C VAL A 101 7.88 -10.41 -10.93
N LYS A 102 7.84 -11.66 -10.48
CA LYS A 102 8.38 -12.79 -11.23
C LYS A 102 7.28 -13.80 -11.48
N MET A 103 7.46 -14.59 -12.53
CA MET A 103 6.48 -15.62 -12.85
C MET A 103 6.63 -16.81 -11.91
N ALA A 104 5.48 -17.34 -11.50
CA ALA A 104 5.48 -18.49 -10.61
C ALA A 104 5.80 -19.78 -11.33
N SER A 105 5.60 -19.79 -12.60
CA SER A 105 5.78 -20.99 -13.32
C SER A 105 7.20 -21.28 -13.50
N GLY A 106 7.81 -21.38 -12.82
CA GLY A 106 8.92 -21.89 -13.15
C GLY A 106 8.76 -23.17 -13.77
N GLY A 107 8.38 -23.28 -14.27
CA GLY A 107 8.44 -24.34 -14.69
C GLY A 107 9.35 -25.14 -13.95
N ASN A 108 9.55 -25.06 -13.89
CA ASN A 108 10.20 -25.66 -13.47
C ASN A 108 10.54 -25.72 -12.64
N GLU A 109 10.39 -25.48 -12.46
CA GLU A 109 10.77 -25.49 -11.69
C GLU A 109 10.82 -26.07 -11.36
#